data_bab3928c4534dcfbac42dba640c9be4d
#
_entry.id   bab3928c4534dcfbac42dba640c9be4d
#
_cell.length_a   1.000
_cell.length_b   1.000
_cell.length_c   1.000
_cell.angle_alpha   90.00
_cell.angle_beta   90.00
_cell.angle_gamma   90.00
#
_symmetry.space_group_name_H-M   'P 1'
#
loop_
_entity.id
_entity.type
_entity.pdbx_description
1 polymer ?
#
loop_
_entity_poly.entity_id
_entity_poly.type
_entity_poly.pdbx_seq_one_letter_code
_entity_poly.pdbx_strand_id
1 'polypeptide(L)'
;METRKVNEIEYREDLYPRFEANQALIQRYAYSIEYLPPIKINQNNILIDGFHRWKAHQLEGVSEIKVEVIQTASEKELKKLAYQLNSNHGLQLSNEEKRKYAIEMIGELSVQALSNILSVDEATILRWTESQRKSLEEERDRKILELYLRAWNTQQSIADTFGITHKTVSNIISNHVGNFLQMQEITKDFKPPIYNIWNLQKQDNAIDSHFGSFPLYFMKSLLYYHTEPMDIVFDPFAGGGTTVDACKEMLRRYYCTDRSVKPGREKDILQHDITNGLPDGLPKPDIVFLDPLYWVLAKKEYSEDENDLGNMTKEQFFETMNKLMGEIDERGIKRIAYVIRPIWETGQENGWLWVDPMFELYEHAKKNYRIEARYVLPYSSQQYT
;
A
#
# COMPACT_ATOMS: atom_id res chain seq x y z
N MET A 1 -41.43 22.45 27.40
CA MET A 1 -41.06 21.90 26.11
C MET A 1 -40.47 23.04 25.30
N GLU A 2 -39.40 22.80 24.63
CA GLU A 2 -38.71 23.79 23.81
C GLU A 2 -39.40 23.90 22.42
N THR A 3 -39.45 25.08 21.84
CA THR A 3 -39.94 25.32 20.48
C THR A 3 -38.83 25.87 19.60
N ARG A 4 -38.94 25.63 18.31
CA ARG A 4 -38.09 26.23 17.27
C ARG A 4 -38.96 26.71 16.13
N LYS A 5 -38.46 27.69 15.37
CA LYS A 5 -39.13 28.06 14.12
C LYS A 5 -38.96 26.91 13.12
N VAL A 6 -40.04 26.60 12.42
CA VAL A 6 -40.09 25.50 11.45
C VAL A 6 -39.07 25.69 10.31
N ASN A 7 -38.77 26.93 9.93
CA ASN A 7 -37.79 27.27 8.90
C ASN A 7 -36.32 27.27 9.38
N GLU A 8 -36.07 27.19 10.69
CA GLU A 8 -34.72 27.05 11.28
C GLU A 8 -34.26 25.60 11.36
N ILE A 9 -35.17 24.63 11.11
CA ILE A 9 -34.84 23.21 11.16
C ILE A 9 -34.27 22.78 9.82
N GLU A 10 -33.06 22.22 9.87
CA GLU A 10 -32.36 21.74 8.70
C GLU A 10 -32.63 20.24 8.48
N TYR A 11 -33.03 19.91 7.26
CA TYR A 11 -33.11 18.52 6.82
C TYR A 11 -31.88 18.16 5.98
N ARG A 12 -31.11 17.18 6.41
CA ARG A 12 -29.93 16.66 5.74
C ARG A 12 -30.26 15.30 5.15
N GLU A 13 -30.43 15.23 3.83
CA GLU A 13 -30.77 14.00 3.12
C GLU A 13 -29.70 12.90 3.26
N ASP A 14 -28.43 13.31 3.35
CA ASP A 14 -27.28 12.41 3.53
C ASP A 14 -27.20 11.77 4.94
N LEU A 15 -27.87 12.40 5.93
CA LEU A 15 -27.87 11.94 7.32
C LEU A 15 -29.22 11.31 7.73
N TYR A 16 -30.31 11.66 7.07
CA TYR A 16 -31.64 11.21 7.42
C TYR A 16 -32.03 9.92 6.68
N PRO A 17 -32.67 8.92 7.36
CA PRO A 17 -32.81 7.58 6.81
C PRO A 17 -33.90 7.39 5.73
N ARG A 18 -34.74 8.39 5.45
CA ARG A 18 -35.87 8.23 4.53
C ARG A 18 -35.57 8.77 3.14
N PHE A 19 -35.92 7.99 2.12
CA PHE A 19 -35.79 8.41 0.73
C PHE A 19 -36.99 9.22 0.22
N GLU A 20 -38.19 8.89 0.72
CA GLU A 20 -39.44 9.51 0.24
C GLU A 20 -40.37 9.94 1.36
N ALA A 21 -41.11 11.00 1.10
CA ALA A 21 -42.16 11.51 1.99
C ALA A 21 -43.49 10.80 1.73
N ASN A 22 -44.11 10.25 2.78
CA ASN A 22 -45.47 9.73 2.67
C ASN A 22 -46.49 10.86 2.76
N GLN A 23 -46.99 11.29 1.59
CA GLN A 23 -47.90 12.43 1.48
C GLN A 23 -49.21 12.26 2.24
N ALA A 24 -49.77 11.02 2.23
CA ALA A 24 -51.01 10.74 2.96
C ALA A 24 -50.81 10.91 4.49
N LEU A 25 -49.63 10.48 5.00
CA LEU A 25 -49.29 10.64 6.41
C LEU A 25 -49.06 12.11 6.78
N ILE A 26 -48.43 12.90 5.89
CA ILE A 26 -48.23 14.34 6.09
C ILE A 26 -49.59 15.07 6.17
N GLN A 27 -50.53 14.80 5.25
CA GLN A 27 -51.87 15.36 5.30
C GLN A 27 -52.62 14.96 6.58
N ARG A 28 -52.52 13.68 6.96
CA ARG A 28 -53.15 13.21 8.24
C ARG A 28 -52.58 13.96 9.46
N TYR A 29 -51.30 14.19 9.50
CA TYR A 29 -50.67 14.95 10.57
C TYR A 29 -51.02 16.42 10.58
N ALA A 30 -51.22 17.03 9.38
CA ALA A 30 -51.68 18.41 9.25
C ALA A 30 -53.01 18.68 9.91
N TYR A 31 -53.97 17.72 9.84
CA TYR A 31 -55.27 17.85 10.52
C TYR A 31 -55.20 17.77 12.05
N SER A 32 -54.11 17.27 12.65
CA SER A 32 -53.99 17.05 14.07
C SER A 32 -52.72 17.66 14.66
N ILE A 33 -52.24 18.74 14.11
CA ILE A 33 -50.93 19.30 14.37
C ILE A 33 -50.68 19.64 15.86
N GLU A 34 -51.69 20.13 16.55
CA GLU A 34 -51.60 20.51 17.97
C GLU A 34 -51.29 19.32 18.93
N TYR A 35 -51.69 18.13 18.50
CA TYR A 35 -51.57 16.90 19.30
C TYR A 35 -50.33 16.08 18.93
N LEU A 36 -49.53 16.53 17.97
CA LEU A 36 -48.36 15.81 17.57
C LEU A 36 -47.25 15.83 18.66
N PRO A 37 -46.57 14.74 18.88
CA PRO A 37 -45.42 14.73 19.75
C PRO A 37 -44.27 15.57 19.17
N PRO A 38 -43.35 16.07 20.03
CA PRO A 38 -42.21 16.86 19.56
C PRO A 38 -41.39 16.09 18.55
N ILE A 39 -40.76 16.81 17.62
CA ILE A 39 -39.73 16.28 16.76
C ILE A 39 -38.38 16.25 17.50
N LYS A 40 -37.43 15.46 17.03
CA LYS A 40 -36.08 15.41 17.62
C LYS A 40 -35.08 16.07 16.66
N ILE A 41 -34.30 16.98 17.22
CA ILE A 41 -33.24 17.72 16.47
C ILE A 41 -31.94 17.66 17.29
N ASN A 42 -30.82 17.94 16.64
CA ASN A 42 -29.57 18.16 17.38
C ASN A 42 -29.41 19.61 17.82
N GLN A 43 -28.30 19.92 18.48
CA GLN A 43 -27.95 21.28 18.94
C GLN A 43 -27.81 22.31 17.82
N ASN A 44 -27.62 21.86 16.57
CA ASN A 44 -27.51 22.70 15.37
C ASN A 44 -28.81 22.74 14.54
N ASN A 45 -29.93 22.36 15.14
CA ASN A 45 -31.26 22.25 14.54
C ASN A 45 -31.36 21.26 13.36
N ILE A 46 -30.45 20.29 13.26
CA ILE A 46 -30.54 19.24 12.24
C ILE A 46 -31.55 18.18 12.71
N LEU A 47 -32.45 17.81 11.81
CA LEU A 47 -33.54 16.86 12.08
C LEU A 47 -33.02 15.44 12.31
N ILE A 48 -33.38 14.82 13.44
CA ILE A 48 -33.06 13.43 13.80
C ILE A 48 -34.27 12.52 13.65
N ASP A 49 -35.43 12.95 14.13
CA ASP A 49 -36.70 12.19 14.03
C ASP A 49 -37.89 13.13 13.87
N GLY A 50 -38.91 12.69 13.15
CA GLY A 50 -40.17 13.41 12.98
C GLY A 50 -40.33 14.11 11.65
N PHE A 51 -39.71 13.64 10.59
CA PHE A 51 -39.75 14.20 9.23
C PHE A 51 -41.18 14.50 8.73
N HIS A 52 -42.10 13.54 8.85
CA HIS A 52 -43.51 13.77 8.42
C HIS A 52 -44.24 14.79 9.30
N ARG A 53 -43.92 14.87 10.60
CA ARG A 53 -44.45 15.87 11.53
C ARG A 53 -43.94 17.27 11.17
N TRP A 54 -42.65 17.40 10.88
CA TRP A 54 -42.05 18.65 10.42
C TRP A 54 -42.63 19.10 9.08
N LYS A 55 -42.79 18.17 8.09
CA LYS A 55 -43.43 18.46 6.82
C LYS A 55 -44.91 18.89 6.94
N ALA A 56 -45.62 18.32 7.91
CA ALA A 56 -47.01 18.74 8.18
C ALA A 56 -47.09 20.18 8.74
N HIS A 57 -46.16 20.59 9.60
CA HIS A 57 -46.07 21.99 10.06
C HIS A 57 -45.72 22.95 8.93
N GLN A 58 -44.86 22.54 7.98
CA GLN A 58 -44.56 23.31 6.78
C GLN A 58 -45.79 23.47 5.88
N LEU A 59 -46.57 22.40 5.71
CA LEU A 59 -47.77 22.38 4.87
C LEU A 59 -48.85 23.36 5.39
N GLU A 60 -49.08 23.40 6.71
CA GLU A 60 -50.05 24.25 7.36
C GLU A 60 -49.56 25.70 7.65
N GLY A 61 -48.28 25.99 7.27
CA GLY A 61 -47.72 27.32 7.50
C GLY A 61 -47.52 27.72 8.94
N VAL A 62 -47.45 26.76 9.86
CA VAL A 62 -47.22 27.00 11.30
C VAL A 62 -45.78 27.47 11.53
N SER A 63 -45.64 28.58 12.27
CA SER A 63 -44.35 29.22 12.47
C SER A 63 -43.41 28.47 13.46
N GLU A 64 -43.96 27.75 14.42
CA GLU A 64 -43.21 27.08 15.50
C GLU A 64 -43.56 25.60 15.63
N ILE A 65 -42.62 24.80 16.03
CA ILE A 65 -42.78 23.38 16.28
C ILE A 65 -42.09 22.96 17.60
N LYS A 66 -42.77 22.08 18.34
CA LYS A 66 -42.21 21.52 19.58
C LYS A 66 -41.03 20.62 19.25
N VAL A 67 -39.91 20.80 19.98
CA VAL A 67 -38.68 20.04 19.75
C VAL A 67 -38.16 19.41 21.06
N GLU A 68 -37.46 18.29 20.89
CA GLU A 68 -36.57 17.69 21.84
C GLU A 68 -35.14 17.79 21.27
N VAL A 69 -34.25 18.51 21.96
CA VAL A 69 -32.87 18.69 21.51
C VAL A 69 -32.00 17.60 22.09
N ILE A 70 -31.30 16.85 21.22
CA ILE A 70 -30.38 15.78 21.59
C ILE A 70 -28.96 16.22 21.18
N GLN A 71 -28.04 16.18 22.13
CA GLN A 71 -26.64 16.50 21.83
C GLN A 71 -25.99 15.35 21.05
N THR A 72 -25.32 15.68 19.95
CA THR A 72 -24.54 14.73 19.15
C THR A 72 -23.12 15.25 18.96
N ALA A 73 -22.11 14.42 19.19
CA ALA A 73 -20.70 14.79 19.10
C ALA A 73 -20.19 14.83 17.64
N SER A 74 -20.89 14.17 16.72
CA SER A 74 -20.50 14.07 15.31
C SER A 74 -21.69 13.79 14.39
N GLU A 75 -21.54 14.06 13.09
CA GLU A 75 -22.53 13.68 12.07
C GLU A 75 -22.79 12.17 12.03
N LYS A 76 -21.76 11.37 12.30
CA LYS A 76 -21.88 9.91 12.40
C LYS A 76 -22.78 9.47 13.53
N GLU A 77 -22.65 10.08 14.69
CA GLU A 77 -23.53 9.81 15.83
C GLU A 77 -24.96 10.25 15.54
N LEU A 78 -25.13 11.41 14.92
CA LEU A 78 -26.43 11.91 14.48
C LEU A 78 -27.09 10.92 13.51
N LYS A 79 -26.37 10.46 12.49
CA LYS A 79 -26.86 9.49 11.51
C LYS A 79 -27.25 8.16 12.17
N LYS A 80 -26.40 7.62 13.05
CA LYS A 80 -26.69 6.41 13.82
C LYS A 80 -28.01 6.56 14.62
N LEU A 81 -28.16 7.67 15.33
CA LEU A 81 -29.34 7.96 16.16
C LEU A 81 -30.60 8.14 15.29
N ALA A 82 -30.49 8.82 14.16
CA ALA A 82 -31.59 8.97 13.20
C ALA A 82 -32.09 7.60 12.71
N TYR A 83 -31.19 6.72 12.30
CA TYR A 83 -31.58 5.36 11.90
C TYR A 83 -32.17 4.55 13.04
N GLN A 84 -31.60 4.60 14.24
CA GLN A 84 -32.09 3.88 15.40
C GLN A 84 -33.51 4.29 15.79
N LEU A 85 -33.80 5.59 15.84
CA LEU A 85 -35.12 6.10 16.21
C LEU A 85 -36.15 5.79 15.12
N ASN A 86 -35.83 5.95 13.86
CA ASN A 86 -36.74 5.68 12.76
C ASN A 86 -36.92 4.20 12.42
N SER A 87 -36.05 3.32 12.93
CA SER A 87 -36.22 1.86 12.76
C SER A 87 -37.22 1.26 13.75
N ASN A 88 -37.37 1.88 14.95
CA ASN A 88 -38.10 1.30 16.06
C ASN A 88 -39.46 1.96 16.33
N HIS A 89 -39.72 3.17 15.85
CA HIS A 89 -40.91 3.94 16.16
C HIS A 89 -41.61 4.52 14.93
N GLY A 90 -42.95 4.59 15.01
CA GLY A 90 -43.79 5.21 13.98
C GLY A 90 -43.81 4.47 12.64
N LEU A 91 -43.74 5.19 11.53
CA LEU A 91 -43.57 4.59 10.21
C LEU A 91 -42.14 4.03 10.12
N GLN A 92 -42.06 2.70 10.11
CA GLN A 92 -40.76 2.02 10.06
C GLN A 92 -40.03 2.26 8.75
N LEU A 93 -38.70 2.18 8.79
CA LEU A 93 -37.88 2.20 7.59
C LEU A 93 -38.16 0.97 6.72
N SER A 94 -38.17 1.15 5.42
CA SER A 94 -38.21 0.06 4.46
C SER A 94 -36.95 -0.82 4.56
N ASN A 95 -37.04 -2.06 4.11
CA ASN A 95 -35.87 -2.95 4.05
C ASN A 95 -34.76 -2.38 3.15
N GLU A 96 -35.11 -1.60 2.14
CA GLU A 96 -34.15 -0.96 1.25
C GLU A 96 -33.37 0.17 1.96
N GLU A 97 -34.04 1.02 2.71
CA GLU A 97 -33.43 2.05 3.53
C GLU A 97 -32.50 1.43 4.60
N LYS A 98 -32.95 0.38 5.27
CA LYS A 98 -32.14 -0.36 6.25
C LYS A 98 -30.91 -1.02 5.62
N ARG A 99 -31.09 -1.64 4.44
CA ARG A 99 -30.01 -2.28 3.68
C ARG A 99 -28.93 -1.27 3.26
N LYS A 100 -29.32 -0.12 2.74
CA LYS A 100 -28.38 0.95 2.34
C LYS A 100 -27.47 1.35 3.50
N TYR A 101 -28.08 1.61 4.66
CA TYR A 101 -27.31 1.94 5.86
C TYR A 101 -26.39 0.80 6.33
N ALA A 102 -26.86 -0.44 6.31
CA ALA A 102 -26.05 -1.58 6.70
C ALA A 102 -24.80 -1.72 5.80
N ILE A 103 -24.97 -1.57 4.48
CA ILE A 103 -23.87 -1.61 3.50
C ILE A 103 -22.87 -0.47 3.74
N GLU A 104 -23.36 0.73 4.00
CA GLU A 104 -22.51 1.90 4.24
C GLU A 104 -21.68 1.76 5.52
N MET A 105 -22.27 1.20 6.57
CA MET A 105 -21.69 1.21 7.92
C MET A 105 -20.98 -0.08 8.32
N ILE A 106 -21.01 -1.13 7.52
CA ILE A 106 -20.42 -2.45 7.89
C ILE A 106 -18.91 -2.42 8.12
N GLY A 107 -18.21 -1.44 7.55
CA GLY A 107 -16.76 -1.25 7.80
C GLY A 107 -16.45 -0.57 9.15
N GLU A 108 -17.46 0.04 9.79
CA GLU A 108 -17.32 0.83 10.99
C GLU A 108 -18.09 0.28 12.19
N LEU A 109 -19.18 -0.42 11.93
CA LEU A 109 -20.04 -1.03 12.95
C LEU A 109 -20.05 -2.55 12.80
N SER A 110 -20.10 -3.24 13.95
CA SER A 110 -20.26 -4.69 13.95
C SER A 110 -21.65 -5.11 13.46
N VAL A 111 -21.76 -6.34 12.95
CA VAL A 111 -23.03 -6.95 12.54
C VAL A 111 -24.07 -6.86 13.66
N GLN A 112 -23.67 -7.15 14.90
CA GLN A 112 -24.55 -7.05 16.07
C GLN A 112 -25.03 -5.61 16.33
N ALA A 113 -24.14 -4.61 16.20
CA ALA A 113 -24.51 -3.21 16.36
C ALA A 113 -25.52 -2.78 15.29
N LEU A 114 -25.31 -3.18 14.02
CA LEU A 114 -26.23 -2.91 12.93
C LEU A 114 -27.58 -3.61 13.12
N SER A 115 -27.58 -4.88 13.58
CA SER A 115 -28.78 -5.62 13.93
C SER A 115 -29.62 -4.85 14.98
N ASN A 116 -28.99 -4.36 16.03
CA ASN A 116 -29.65 -3.60 17.09
C ASN A 116 -30.18 -2.23 16.61
N ILE A 117 -29.40 -1.50 15.80
CA ILE A 117 -29.79 -0.18 15.27
C ILE A 117 -30.97 -0.30 14.31
N LEU A 118 -30.95 -1.28 13.43
CA LEU A 118 -31.92 -1.45 12.34
C LEU A 118 -33.12 -2.33 12.73
N SER A 119 -33.06 -2.96 13.91
CA SER A 119 -34.07 -3.96 14.34
C SER A 119 -34.30 -5.04 13.27
N VAL A 120 -33.20 -5.67 12.87
CA VAL A 120 -33.14 -6.74 11.88
C VAL A 120 -32.20 -7.80 12.40
N ASP A 121 -32.50 -9.09 12.13
CA ASP A 121 -31.64 -10.19 12.57
C ASP A 121 -30.26 -10.14 11.90
N GLU A 122 -29.24 -10.69 12.60
CA GLU A 122 -27.85 -10.67 12.14
C GLU A 122 -27.66 -11.42 10.81
N ALA A 123 -28.42 -12.48 10.56
CA ALA A 123 -28.33 -13.24 9.31
C ALA A 123 -28.75 -12.39 8.11
N THR A 124 -29.77 -11.55 8.30
CA THR A 124 -30.20 -10.59 7.27
C THR A 124 -29.14 -9.50 7.03
N ILE A 125 -28.51 -8.95 8.08
CA ILE A 125 -27.40 -8.01 7.96
C ILE A 125 -26.23 -8.66 7.19
N LEU A 126 -25.85 -9.87 7.57
CA LEU A 126 -24.78 -10.62 6.90
C LEU A 126 -25.06 -10.81 5.40
N ARG A 127 -26.29 -11.16 5.03
CA ARG A 127 -26.71 -11.32 3.64
C ARG A 127 -26.69 -10.00 2.87
N TRP A 128 -27.17 -8.92 3.47
CA TRP A 128 -27.18 -7.60 2.83
C TRP A 128 -25.78 -7.02 2.58
N THR A 129 -24.83 -7.33 3.44
CA THR A 129 -23.48 -6.76 3.45
C THR A 129 -22.41 -7.70 2.92
N GLU A 130 -22.77 -8.87 2.42
CA GLU A 130 -21.82 -9.92 1.98
C GLU A 130 -20.78 -9.39 0.99
N SER A 131 -21.22 -8.73 -0.07
CA SER A 131 -20.33 -8.17 -1.09
C SER A 131 -19.39 -7.11 -0.53
N GLN A 132 -19.91 -6.21 0.33
CA GLN A 132 -19.10 -5.15 0.94
C GLN A 132 -18.06 -5.72 1.91
N ARG A 133 -18.46 -6.69 2.73
CA ARG A 133 -17.53 -7.36 3.66
C ARG A 133 -16.42 -8.09 2.92
N LYS A 134 -16.76 -8.79 1.84
CA LYS A 134 -15.77 -9.45 0.99
C LYS A 134 -14.77 -8.45 0.40
N SER A 135 -15.24 -7.33 -0.11
CA SER A 135 -14.37 -6.25 -0.63
C SER A 135 -13.44 -5.68 0.46
N LEU A 136 -13.96 -5.47 1.67
CA LEU A 136 -13.15 -4.99 2.81
C LEU A 136 -12.10 -6.03 3.25
N GLU A 137 -12.44 -7.32 3.21
CA GLU A 137 -11.49 -8.41 3.48
C GLU A 137 -10.39 -8.47 2.42
N GLU A 138 -10.73 -8.40 1.15
CA GLU A 138 -9.77 -8.39 0.05
C GLU A 138 -8.83 -7.18 0.13
N GLU A 139 -9.35 -6.01 0.47
CA GLU A 139 -8.53 -4.80 0.67
C GLU A 139 -7.59 -4.94 1.89
N ARG A 140 -8.09 -5.46 3.01
CA ARG A 140 -7.27 -5.76 4.19
C ARG A 140 -6.16 -6.74 3.86
N ASP A 141 -6.48 -7.84 3.19
CA ASP A 141 -5.54 -8.90 2.85
C ASP A 141 -4.45 -8.40 1.89
N ARG A 142 -4.83 -7.54 0.94
CA ARG A 142 -3.89 -6.85 0.06
C ARG A 142 -2.93 -5.93 0.84
N LYS A 143 -3.43 -5.16 1.81
CA LYS A 143 -2.60 -4.31 2.68
C LYS A 143 -1.64 -5.13 3.55
N ILE A 144 -2.10 -6.26 4.06
CA ILE A 144 -1.27 -7.20 4.83
C ILE A 144 -0.13 -7.73 3.98
N LEU A 145 -0.42 -8.16 2.75
CA LEU A 145 0.61 -8.63 1.82
C LEU A 145 1.62 -7.53 1.50
N GLU A 146 1.14 -6.33 1.17
CA GLU A 146 2.01 -5.18 0.86
C GLU A 146 2.98 -4.85 2.01
N LEU A 147 2.49 -4.89 3.25
CA LEU A 147 3.35 -4.70 4.41
C LEU A 147 4.35 -5.84 4.60
N TYR A 148 3.94 -7.08 4.35
CA TYR A 148 4.82 -8.24 4.53
C TYR A 148 5.92 -8.32 3.47
N LEU A 149 5.67 -7.83 2.26
CA LEU A 149 6.69 -7.75 1.22
C LEU A 149 7.87 -6.84 1.64
N ARG A 150 7.65 -5.85 2.48
CA ARG A 150 8.74 -5.09 3.13
C ARG A 150 9.37 -5.95 4.21
N ALA A 151 10.61 -6.40 3.99
CA ALA A 151 11.25 -7.44 4.81
C ALA A 151 11.52 -7.03 6.27
N TRP A 152 11.43 -5.74 6.59
CA TRP A 152 11.53 -5.26 7.99
C TRP A 152 10.24 -5.47 8.80
N ASN A 153 9.12 -5.84 8.16
CA ASN A 153 7.90 -6.20 8.88
C ASN A 153 7.86 -7.71 9.14
N THR A 154 7.49 -8.06 10.36
CA THR A 154 7.25 -9.47 10.75
C THR A 154 5.75 -9.78 10.70
N GLN A 155 5.39 -11.06 10.58
CA GLN A 155 3.99 -11.48 10.66
C GLN A 155 3.35 -11.07 12.00
N GLN A 156 4.12 -11.05 13.09
CA GLN A 156 3.62 -10.63 14.40
C GLN A 156 3.34 -9.13 14.42
N SER A 157 4.26 -8.27 13.95
CA SER A 157 4.02 -6.82 13.92
C SER A 157 2.82 -6.43 13.06
N ILE A 158 2.59 -7.17 11.96
CA ILE A 158 1.41 -6.98 11.10
C ILE A 158 0.15 -7.44 11.83
N ALA A 159 0.18 -8.60 12.49
CA ALA A 159 -0.95 -9.09 13.27
C ALA A 159 -1.38 -8.08 14.35
N ASP A 160 -0.41 -7.50 15.07
CA ASP A 160 -0.65 -6.47 16.09
C ASP A 160 -1.26 -5.20 15.47
N THR A 161 -0.78 -4.78 14.30
CA THR A 161 -1.28 -3.58 13.59
C THR A 161 -2.75 -3.73 13.18
N PHE A 162 -3.16 -4.91 12.71
CA PHE A 162 -4.52 -5.16 12.24
C PHE A 162 -5.45 -5.74 13.33
N GLY A 163 -4.96 -6.00 14.53
CA GLY A 163 -5.73 -6.61 15.62
C GLY A 163 -6.21 -8.03 15.30
N ILE A 164 -5.41 -8.81 14.54
CA ILE A 164 -5.69 -10.18 14.14
C ILE A 164 -4.60 -11.13 14.65
N THR A 165 -4.82 -12.44 14.52
CA THR A 165 -3.82 -13.42 14.99
C THR A 165 -2.68 -13.59 13.99
N HIS A 166 -1.49 -13.94 14.48
CA HIS A 166 -0.35 -14.34 13.64
C HIS A 166 -0.74 -15.45 12.64
N LYS A 167 -1.56 -16.42 13.08
CA LYS A 167 -2.04 -17.50 12.23
C LYS A 167 -2.90 -16.98 11.05
N THR A 168 -3.73 -15.96 11.31
CA THR A 168 -4.54 -15.31 10.26
C THR A 168 -3.63 -14.66 9.22
N VAL A 169 -2.61 -13.90 9.64
CA VAL A 169 -1.62 -13.30 8.73
C VAL A 169 -0.90 -14.38 7.91
N SER A 170 -0.43 -15.45 8.55
CA SER A 170 0.24 -16.57 7.88
C SER A 170 -0.65 -17.23 6.82
N ASN A 171 -1.93 -17.44 7.11
CA ASN A 171 -2.89 -18.01 6.15
C ASN A 171 -3.13 -17.08 4.95
N ILE A 172 -3.27 -15.78 5.21
CA ILE A 172 -3.44 -14.78 4.13
C ILE A 172 -2.24 -14.81 3.18
N ILE A 173 -1.01 -14.78 3.73
CA ILE A 173 0.21 -14.84 2.93
C ILE A 173 0.28 -16.15 2.13
N SER A 174 0.03 -17.30 2.76
CA SER A 174 0.05 -18.60 2.10
C SER A 174 -0.96 -18.71 0.95
N ASN A 175 -2.15 -18.15 1.12
CA ASN A 175 -3.17 -18.10 0.07
C ASN A 175 -2.71 -17.22 -1.10
N HIS A 176 -2.09 -16.08 -0.83
CA HIS A 176 -1.55 -15.21 -1.89
C HIS A 176 -0.43 -15.89 -2.67
N VAL A 177 0.48 -16.62 -1.99
CA VAL A 177 1.54 -17.40 -2.65
C VAL A 177 0.93 -18.49 -3.53
N GLY A 178 -0.04 -19.24 -3.02
CA GLY A 178 -0.73 -20.29 -3.78
C GLY A 178 -1.41 -19.74 -5.04
N ASN A 179 -2.13 -18.65 -4.91
CA ASN A 179 -2.78 -17.98 -6.04
C ASN A 179 -1.77 -17.45 -7.06
N PHE A 180 -0.67 -16.86 -6.60
CA PHE A 180 0.40 -16.36 -7.49
C PHE A 180 1.02 -17.48 -8.31
N LEU A 181 1.38 -18.61 -7.67
CA LEU A 181 1.95 -19.76 -8.36
C LEU A 181 0.97 -20.35 -9.39
N GLN A 182 -0.30 -20.48 -9.03
CA GLN A 182 -1.34 -20.96 -9.95
C GLN A 182 -1.52 -20.00 -11.13
N MET A 183 -1.51 -18.70 -10.89
CA MET A 183 -1.60 -17.69 -11.97
C MET A 183 -0.40 -17.75 -12.90
N GLN A 184 0.81 -17.91 -12.39
CA GLN A 184 2.01 -18.05 -13.23
C GLN A 184 1.95 -19.28 -14.15
N GLU A 185 1.39 -20.39 -13.67
CA GLU A 185 1.19 -21.59 -14.50
C GLU A 185 0.18 -21.38 -15.62
N ILE A 186 -0.88 -20.61 -15.36
CA ILE A 186 -1.99 -20.38 -16.30
C ILE A 186 -1.62 -19.29 -17.32
N THR A 187 -1.15 -18.14 -16.88
CA THR A 187 -0.99 -16.97 -17.76
C THR A 187 0.29 -17.00 -18.56
N LYS A 188 1.38 -17.56 -18.00
CA LYS A 188 2.74 -17.55 -18.60
C LYS A 188 3.15 -16.16 -19.11
N ASP A 189 2.68 -15.11 -18.46
CA ASP A 189 2.83 -13.72 -18.92
C ASP A 189 4.29 -13.26 -18.88
N PHE A 190 5.07 -13.80 -17.94
CA PHE A 190 6.50 -13.53 -17.87
C PHE A 190 7.29 -14.64 -18.58
N LYS A 191 8.04 -14.25 -19.62
CA LYS A 191 8.94 -15.15 -20.37
C LYS A 191 10.37 -14.76 -20.07
N PRO A 192 11.07 -15.47 -19.16
CA PRO A 192 12.47 -15.20 -18.87
C PRO A 192 13.34 -15.48 -20.08
N PRO A 193 14.47 -14.77 -20.27
CA PRO A 193 15.40 -15.05 -21.36
C PRO A 193 16.04 -16.42 -21.16
N ILE A 194 16.05 -17.26 -22.20
CA ILE A 194 16.54 -18.66 -22.13
C ILE A 194 18.07 -18.72 -22.12
N TYR A 195 18.72 -17.76 -22.78
CA TYR A 195 20.18 -17.72 -22.93
C TYR A 195 20.81 -16.77 -21.90
N ASN A 196 22.12 -16.87 -21.73
CA ASN A 196 22.89 -15.99 -20.84
C ASN A 196 23.22 -14.61 -21.43
N ILE A 197 22.74 -14.32 -22.65
CA ILE A 197 22.81 -12.98 -23.27
C ILE A 197 21.40 -12.40 -23.20
N TRP A 198 21.23 -11.39 -22.35
CA TRP A 198 19.93 -10.75 -22.12
C TRP A 198 19.86 -9.45 -22.89
N ASN A 199 19.26 -9.50 -24.07
CA ASN A 199 19.03 -8.30 -24.88
C ASN A 199 17.87 -7.51 -24.28
N LEU A 200 18.22 -6.49 -23.52
CA LEU A 200 17.27 -5.62 -22.84
C LEU A 200 16.82 -4.52 -23.79
N GLN A 201 15.79 -4.80 -24.59
CA GLN A 201 15.11 -3.72 -25.30
C GLN A 201 14.44 -2.81 -24.28
N LYS A 202 14.62 -1.48 -24.39
CA LYS A 202 13.82 -0.51 -23.64
C LYS A 202 12.35 -0.81 -23.94
N GLN A 203 11.65 -1.43 -23.02
CA GLN A 203 10.19 -1.39 -23.05
C GLN A 203 9.79 0.02 -22.64
N ASP A 204 8.99 0.68 -23.47
CA ASP A 204 8.58 2.08 -23.37
C ASP A 204 7.74 2.46 -22.13
N ASN A 205 7.64 1.59 -21.13
CA ASN A 205 6.82 1.77 -19.94
C ASN A 205 7.63 2.06 -18.66
N ALA A 206 8.89 2.47 -18.75
CA ALA A 206 9.60 2.98 -17.58
C ALA A 206 9.05 4.37 -17.23
N ILE A 207 8.14 4.41 -16.29
CA ILE A 207 7.79 5.62 -15.53
C ILE A 207 9.08 6.06 -14.84
N ASP A 208 9.76 7.07 -15.34
CA ASP A 208 11.07 7.58 -14.92
C ASP A 208 12.30 6.76 -15.35
N SER A 209 12.75 6.95 -16.58
CA SER A 209 14.09 6.54 -17.00
C SER A 209 15.15 7.48 -16.40
N HIS A 210 15.59 7.20 -15.16
CA HIS A 210 16.76 7.86 -14.61
C HIS A 210 18.04 7.25 -15.20
N PHE A 211 19.09 8.08 -15.33
CA PHE A 211 20.43 7.62 -15.68
C PHE A 211 20.84 6.47 -14.74
N GLY A 212 21.23 5.33 -15.30
CA GLY A 212 21.66 4.16 -14.52
C GLY A 212 20.58 3.17 -14.08
N SER A 213 19.27 3.41 -14.34
CA SER A 213 18.23 2.43 -13.94
C SER A 213 18.18 1.23 -14.91
N PHE A 214 18.14 0.01 -14.37
CA PHE A 214 17.89 -1.20 -15.16
C PHE A 214 16.42 -1.31 -15.58
N PRO A 215 16.13 -1.93 -16.74
CA PRO A 215 14.77 -2.30 -17.09
C PRO A 215 14.18 -3.27 -16.06
N LEU A 216 12.91 -3.11 -15.74
CA LEU A 216 12.17 -4.00 -14.82
C LEU A 216 12.28 -5.48 -15.24
N TYR A 217 12.25 -5.75 -16.56
CA TYR A 217 12.41 -7.08 -17.12
C TYR A 217 13.73 -7.76 -16.74
N PHE A 218 14.82 -7.01 -16.64
CA PHE A 218 16.12 -7.54 -16.19
C PHE A 218 16.01 -8.05 -14.74
N MET A 219 15.52 -7.19 -13.85
CA MET A 219 15.41 -7.57 -12.42
C MET A 219 14.44 -8.74 -12.24
N LYS A 220 13.30 -8.74 -12.93
CA LYS A 220 12.37 -9.89 -12.93
C LYS A 220 13.04 -11.18 -13.42
N SER A 221 13.89 -11.10 -14.44
CA SER A 221 14.63 -12.27 -14.95
C SER A 221 15.65 -12.79 -13.93
N LEU A 222 16.36 -11.88 -13.25
CA LEU A 222 17.30 -12.25 -12.19
C LEU A 222 16.55 -12.95 -11.04
N LEU A 223 15.45 -12.37 -10.59
CA LEU A 223 14.63 -12.94 -9.51
C LEU A 223 14.04 -14.30 -9.90
N TYR A 224 13.61 -14.46 -11.15
CA TYR A 224 13.07 -15.72 -11.63
C TYR A 224 14.08 -16.88 -11.54
N TYR A 225 15.35 -16.64 -11.93
CA TYR A 225 16.37 -17.68 -11.96
C TYR A 225 17.01 -17.96 -10.60
N HIS A 226 16.99 -17.00 -9.68
CA HIS A 226 17.82 -17.08 -8.47
C HIS A 226 17.05 -16.98 -7.15
N THR A 227 15.73 -16.81 -7.21
CA THR A 227 14.90 -16.69 -6.01
C THR A 227 13.56 -17.42 -6.16
N GLU A 228 12.94 -17.71 -5.02
CA GLU A 228 11.59 -18.25 -4.92
C GLU A 228 10.62 -17.17 -4.35
N PRO A 229 9.28 -17.34 -4.51
CA PRO A 229 8.32 -16.47 -3.85
C PRO A 229 8.59 -16.36 -2.33
N MET A 230 8.51 -15.14 -1.80
CA MET A 230 8.81 -14.76 -0.41
C MET A 230 10.29 -14.75 -0.02
N ASP A 231 11.23 -15.11 -0.88
CA ASP A 231 12.65 -14.87 -0.64
C ASP A 231 12.92 -13.38 -0.44
N ILE A 232 13.90 -13.08 0.42
CA ILE A 232 14.30 -11.70 0.74
C ILE A 232 15.42 -11.26 -0.17
N VAL A 233 15.19 -10.19 -0.91
CA VAL A 233 16.15 -9.50 -1.77
C VAL A 233 16.67 -8.27 -1.03
N PHE A 234 17.97 -8.16 -0.83
CA PHE A 234 18.60 -6.95 -0.33
C PHE A 234 19.26 -6.17 -1.46
N ASP A 235 18.92 -4.90 -1.59
CA ASP A 235 19.52 -3.98 -2.56
C ASP A 235 19.96 -2.70 -1.82
N PRO A 236 21.27 -2.52 -1.59
CA PRO A 236 21.79 -1.32 -0.93
C PRO A 236 21.92 -0.10 -1.86
N PHE A 237 21.62 -0.24 -3.15
CA PHE A 237 21.74 0.80 -4.18
C PHE A 237 20.42 0.97 -4.93
N ALA A 238 19.30 0.99 -4.23
CA ALA A 238 17.97 0.84 -4.82
C ALA A 238 17.54 1.96 -5.77
N GLY A 239 18.15 3.13 -5.71
CA GLY A 239 17.97 4.24 -6.65
C GLY A 239 16.50 4.59 -6.92
N GLY A 240 16.03 4.35 -8.15
CA GLY A 240 14.63 4.57 -8.57
C GLY A 240 13.63 3.53 -8.06
N GLY A 241 14.09 2.40 -7.48
CA GLY A 241 13.25 1.36 -6.91
C GLY A 241 12.85 0.25 -7.89
N THR A 242 13.60 0.02 -8.95
CA THR A 242 13.34 -1.09 -9.90
C THR A 242 13.31 -2.45 -9.20
N THR A 243 14.22 -2.67 -8.23
CA THR A 243 14.24 -3.88 -7.39
C THR A 243 12.96 -4.03 -6.58
N VAL A 244 12.45 -2.94 -5.99
CA VAL A 244 11.19 -2.92 -5.26
C VAL A 244 10.04 -3.35 -6.16
N ASP A 245 9.93 -2.75 -7.35
CA ASP A 245 8.83 -3.00 -8.29
C ASP A 245 8.88 -4.45 -8.80
N ALA A 246 10.08 -4.97 -9.14
CA ALA A 246 10.27 -6.36 -9.52
C ALA A 246 9.88 -7.33 -8.40
N CYS A 247 10.28 -7.04 -7.17
CA CYS A 247 9.95 -7.86 -6.00
C CYS A 247 8.44 -7.90 -5.75
N LYS A 248 7.73 -6.78 -5.87
CA LYS A 248 6.28 -6.74 -5.76
C LYS A 248 5.59 -7.57 -6.84
N GLU A 249 6.00 -7.44 -8.11
CA GLU A 249 5.43 -8.21 -9.22
C GLU A 249 5.75 -9.71 -9.16
N MET A 250 6.93 -10.06 -8.63
CA MET A 250 7.39 -11.45 -8.55
C MET A 250 7.12 -12.10 -7.19
N LEU A 251 6.41 -11.40 -6.31
CA LEU A 251 6.07 -11.85 -4.95
C LEU A 251 7.31 -12.22 -4.13
N ARG A 252 8.35 -11.38 -4.17
CA ARG A 252 9.54 -11.46 -3.31
C ARG A 252 9.44 -10.41 -2.21
N ARG A 253 10.02 -10.69 -1.07
CA ARG A 253 10.23 -9.71 -0.01
C ARG A 253 11.48 -8.89 -0.35
N TYR A 254 11.48 -7.61 0.01
CA TYR A 254 12.60 -6.74 -0.26
C TYR A 254 13.04 -5.96 0.98
N TYR A 255 14.32 -5.74 1.07
CA TYR A 255 14.94 -4.77 1.96
C TYR A 255 15.83 -3.89 1.08
N CYS A 256 15.30 -2.74 0.71
CA CYS A 256 15.99 -1.82 -0.21
C CYS A 256 16.44 -0.59 0.54
N THR A 257 17.69 -0.20 0.33
CA THR A 257 18.24 1.02 0.89
C THR A 257 18.89 1.87 -0.19
N ASP A 258 18.99 3.14 0.07
CA ASP A 258 19.74 4.08 -0.77
C ASP A 258 20.26 5.21 0.10
N ARG A 259 21.39 5.79 -0.26
CA ARG A 259 21.94 6.96 0.41
C ARG A 259 21.01 8.16 0.28
N SER A 260 20.33 8.30 -0.87
CA SER A 260 19.39 9.38 -1.17
C SER A 260 18.07 8.81 -1.69
N VAL A 261 17.08 8.68 -0.81
CA VAL A 261 15.76 8.16 -1.18
C VAL A 261 15.01 9.15 -2.04
N LYS A 262 14.54 8.70 -3.19
CA LYS A 262 13.78 9.54 -4.12
C LYS A 262 12.35 9.81 -3.62
N PRO A 263 11.79 10.99 -3.93
CA PRO A 263 10.41 11.33 -3.60
C PRO A 263 9.42 10.26 -4.08
N GLY A 264 8.51 9.85 -3.21
CA GLY A 264 7.51 8.81 -3.47
C GLY A 264 7.98 7.37 -3.19
N ARG A 265 9.25 7.16 -2.83
CA ARG A 265 9.82 5.83 -2.49
C ARG A 265 10.07 5.64 -0.98
N GLU A 266 9.77 6.63 -0.14
CA GLU A 266 10.09 6.65 1.30
C GLU A 266 9.45 5.51 2.09
N LYS A 267 8.36 4.93 1.57
CA LYS A 267 7.69 3.77 2.17
C LYS A 267 8.37 2.44 1.86
N ASP A 268 9.15 2.37 0.79
CA ASP A 268 9.68 1.14 0.22
C ASP A 268 11.21 1.09 0.24
N ILE A 269 11.88 2.23 0.35
CA ILE A 269 13.34 2.35 0.39
C ILE A 269 13.72 3.09 1.67
N LEU A 270 14.61 2.50 2.46
CA LEU A 270 15.12 3.10 3.67
C LEU A 270 16.36 3.92 3.37
N GLN A 271 16.50 5.08 4.00
CA GLN A 271 17.71 5.87 3.85
C GLN A 271 18.86 5.23 4.64
N HIS A 272 19.90 4.81 3.94
CA HIS A 272 21.10 4.23 4.55
C HIS A 272 22.29 4.39 3.61
N ASP A 273 23.42 4.80 4.17
CA ASP A 273 24.69 4.85 3.46
C ASP A 273 25.46 3.56 3.72
N ILE A 274 25.58 2.73 2.68
CA ILE A 274 26.21 1.40 2.78
C ILE A 274 27.71 1.47 3.10
N THR A 275 28.37 2.59 2.91
CA THR A 275 29.77 2.79 3.31
C THR A 275 29.97 2.70 4.82
N ASN A 276 28.89 2.89 5.58
CA ASN A 276 28.85 2.71 7.05
C ASN A 276 28.65 1.22 7.46
N GLY A 277 28.55 0.29 6.50
CA GLY A 277 28.29 -1.12 6.73
C GLY A 277 26.84 -1.53 6.50
N LEU A 278 26.52 -2.80 6.76
CA LEU A 278 25.17 -3.34 6.59
C LEU A 278 24.19 -2.74 7.62
N PRO A 279 22.93 -2.48 7.25
CA PRO A 279 21.92 -1.97 8.19
C PRO A 279 21.70 -2.92 9.39
N ASP A 280 21.56 -2.36 10.59
CA ASP A 280 21.35 -3.14 11.83
C ASP A 280 20.06 -3.98 11.78
N GLY A 281 18.99 -3.43 11.20
CA GLY A 281 17.69 -4.10 11.09
C GLY A 281 17.54 -5.03 9.88
N LEU A 282 18.61 -5.27 9.12
CA LEU A 282 18.57 -6.13 7.95
C LEU A 282 18.32 -7.59 8.35
N PRO A 283 17.18 -8.21 7.98
CA PRO A 283 16.99 -9.65 8.13
C PRO A 283 17.97 -10.38 7.21
N LYS A 284 18.21 -11.66 7.45
CA LYS A 284 19.09 -12.45 6.57
C LYS A 284 18.48 -12.54 5.17
N PRO A 285 19.09 -11.92 4.13
CA PRO A 285 18.59 -12.02 2.77
C PRO A 285 18.91 -13.38 2.15
N ASP A 286 18.11 -13.80 1.19
CA ASP A 286 18.37 -14.97 0.34
C ASP A 286 19.30 -14.61 -0.82
N ILE A 287 19.23 -13.38 -1.29
CA ILE A 287 20.11 -12.80 -2.31
C ILE A 287 20.40 -11.32 -2.02
N VAL A 288 21.63 -10.90 -2.27
CA VAL A 288 22.03 -9.50 -2.29
C VAL A 288 22.26 -9.08 -3.75
N PHE A 289 21.63 -8.00 -4.16
CA PHE A 289 21.82 -7.39 -5.48
C PHE A 289 22.70 -6.14 -5.34
N LEU A 290 23.85 -6.12 -6.00
CA LEU A 290 24.82 -5.04 -5.92
C LEU A 290 24.97 -4.37 -7.30
N ASP A 291 24.54 -3.13 -7.40
CA ASP A 291 24.70 -2.24 -8.55
C ASP A 291 25.32 -0.91 -8.13
N PRO A 292 26.58 -0.92 -7.66
CA PRO A 292 27.22 0.27 -7.16
C PRO A 292 27.55 1.26 -8.26
N LEU A 293 27.55 2.55 -7.93
CA LEU A 293 28.14 3.59 -8.77
C LEU A 293 29.68 3.43 -8.76
N TYR A 294 30.26 3.35 -9.96
CA TYR A 294 31.71 3.22 -10.07
C TYR A 294 32.42 4.58 -9.94
N TRP A 295 33.61 4.57 -9.40
CA TRP A 295 34.46 5.73 -9.09
C TRP A 295 34.71 6.73 -10.23
N VAL A 296 34.47 6.36 -11.49
CA VAL A 296 34.73 7.24 -12.65
C VAL A 296 33.46 7.70 -13.36
N LEU A 297 32.33 6.97 -13.17
CA LEU A 297 31.16 7.11 -14.02
C LEU A 297 30.23 8.24 -13.63
N ALA A 298 30.28 8.65 -12.37
CA ALA A 298 29.30 9.58 -11.82
C ALA A 298 29.94 10.66 -10.92
N LYS A 299 31.19 11.01 -11.25
CA LYS A 299 31.93 11.99 -10.45
C LYS A 299 31.17 13.32 -10.37
N LYS A 300 30.70 13.66 -9.16
CA LYS A 300 29.91 14.86 -8.82
C LYS A 300 28.50 14.93 -9.45
N GLU A 301 28.00 13.87 -10.10
CA GLU A 301 26.64 13.91 -10.63
C GLU A 301 25.56 13.64 -9.58
N TYR A 302 25.89 12.89 -8.51
CA TYR A 302 24.95 12.51 -7.45
C TYR A 302 25.18 13.26 -6.14
N SER A 303 26.42 13.54 -5.79
CA SER A 303 26.75 14.35 -4.61
C SER A 303 28.17 14.94 -4.73
N GLU A 304 28.46 15.99 -3.94
CA GLU A 304 29.81 16.54 -3.80
C GLU A 304 30.61 15.86 -2.66
N ASP A 305 30.02 14.90 -1.94
CA ASP A 305 30.65 14.22 -0.82
C ASP A 305 31.72 13.24 -1.31
N GLU A 306 32.93 13.39 -0.80
CA GLU A 306 34.08 12.53 -1.13
C GLU A 306 33.88 11.06 -0.69
N ASN A 307 32.98 10.80 0.26
CA ASN A 307 32.62 9.45 0.70
C ASN A 307 31.57 8.77 -0.21
N ASP A 308 31.07 9.46 -1.22
CA ASP A 308 30.21 8.84 -2.24
C ASP A 308 31.04 7.90 -3.10
N LEU A 309 30.58 6.67 -3.33
CA LEU A 309 31.26 5.65 -4.15
C LEU A 309 31.68 6.19 -5.54
N GLY A 310 30.84 7.06 -6.14
CA GLY A 310 31.12 7.68 -7.42
C GLY A 310 32.25 8.73 -7.38
N ASN A 311 32.60 9.23 -6.20
CA ASN A 311 33.67 10.23 -5.98
C ASN A 311 34.97 9.64 -5.42
N MET A 312 34.94 8.37 -5.00
CA MET A 312 36.11 7.66 -4.45
C MET A 312 37.22 7.46 -5.49
N THR A 313 38.43 7.20 -5.02
CA THR A 313 39.47 6.62 -5.87
C THR A 313 39.17 5.15 -6.16
N LYS A 314 39.82 4.57 -7.16
CA LYS A 314 39.67 3.15 -7.50
C LYS A 314 39.97 2.27 -6.29
N GLU A 315 41.05 2.55 -5.59
CA GLU A 315 41.51 1.79 -4.42
C GLU A 315 40.50 1.86 -3.28
N GLN A 316 39.99 3.06 -2.99
CA GLN A 316 38.94 3.27 -1.96
C GLN A 316 37.65 2.54 -2.31
N PHE A 317 37.24 2.58 -3.59
CA PHE A 317 36.05 1.86 -4.05
C PHE A 317 36.18 0.36 -3.81
N PHE A 318 37.29 -0.26 -4.25
CA PHE A 318 37.50 -1.70 -4.04
C PHE A 318 37.65 -2.07 -2.57
N GLU A 319 38.31 -1.25 -1.74
CA GLU A 319 38.39 -1.46 -0.32
C GLU A 319 36.99 -1.47 0.33
N THR A 320 36.16 -0.50 -0.03
CA THR A 320 34.77 -0.38 0.47
C THR A 320 33.93 -1.59 0.02
N MET A 321 34.00 -1.97 -1.24
CA MET A 321 33.25 -3.11 -1.76
C MET A 321 33.72 -4.45 -1.17
N ASN A 322 35.02 -4.61 -0.95
CA ASN A 322 35.59 -5.79 -0.31
C ASN A 322 35.18 -5.89 1.16
N LYS A 323 35.12 -4.76 1.87
CA LYS A 323 34.58 -4.70 3.24
C LYS A 323 33.12 -5.13 3.26
N LEU A 324 32.29 -4.56 2.38
CA LEU A 324 30.88 -4.91 2.26
C LEU A 324 30.68 -6.40 1.97
N MET A 325 31.46 -6.97 1.05
CA MET A 325 31.40 -8.40 0.75
C MET A 325 31.83 -9.28 1.95
N GLY A 326 32.79 -8.81 2.75
CA GLY A 326 33.15 -9.47 4.02
C GLY A 326 32.02 -9.48 5.02
N GLU A 327 31.34 -8.37 5.22
CA GLU A 327 30.17 -8.28 6.12
C GLU A 327 28.99 -9.15 5.62
N ILE A 328 28.77 -9.24 4.31
CA ILE A 328 27.77 -10.11 3.68
C ILE A 328 28.10 -11.59 3.99
N ASP A 329 29.37 -11.97 3.85
CA ASP A 329 29.83 -13.34 4.14
C ASP A 329 29.70 -13.68 5.63
N GLU A 330 30.12 -12.79 6.52
CA GLU A 330 30.00 -12.97 7.99
C GLU A 330 28.53 -13.18 8.43
N ARG A 331 27.59 -12.56 7.75
CA ARG A 331 26.14 -12.81 7.97
C ARG A 331 25.66 -14.14 7.37
N GLY A 332 26.52 -14.87 6.68
CA GLY A 332 26.21 -16.15 6.05
C GLY A 332 25.20 -16.04 4.92
N ILE A 333 25.23 -14.94 4.17
CA ILE A 333 24.39 -14.71 2.99
C ILE A 333 25.01 -15.50 1.83
N LYS A 334 24.23 -16.33 1.16
CA LYS A 334 24.75 -17.35 0.25
C LYS A 334 24.86 -16.90 -1.20
N ARG A 335 24.08 -15.90 -1.63
CA ARG A 335 24.02 -15.44 -3.02
C ARG A 335 24.23 -13.95 -3.14
N ILE A 336 25.10 -13.58 -4.05
CA ILE A 336 25.34 -12.18 -4.45
C ILE A 336 25.17 -12.11 -5.95
N ALA A 337 24.32 -11.21 -6.43
CA ALA A 337 24.25 -10.81 -7.83
C ALA A 337 24.93 -9.46 -7.95
N TYR A 338 25.94 -9.39 -8.78
CA TYR A 338 26.74 -8.19 -8.97
C TYR A 338 26.61 -7.71 -10.43
N VAL A 339 26.24 -6.44 -10.61
CA VAL A 339 26.27 -5.80 -11.91
C VAL A 339 27.61 -5.11 -12.07
N ILE A 340 28.31 -5.45 -13.13
CA ILE A 340 29.67 -4.97 -13.40
C ILE A 340 29.78 -4.65 -14.88
N ARG A 341 30.43 -3.53 -15.20
CA ARG A 341 30.83 -3.23 -16.58
C ARG A 341 32.28 -2.79 -16.61
N PRO A 342 33.01 -3.13 -17.69
CA PRO A 342 34.30 -2.55 -17.94
C PRO A 342 34.21 -1.03 -18.16
N ILE A 343 35.22 -0.31 -17.72
CA ILE A 343 35.33 1.14 -17.84
C ILE A 343 36.64 1.56 -18.45
N TRP A 344 36.62 2.74 -19.07
CA TRP A 344 37.85 3.39 -19.58
C TRP A 344 38.28 4.44 -18.54
N GLU A 345 39.53 4.35 -18.09
CA GLU A 345 40.18 5.37 -17.29
C GLU A 345 41.13 6.20 -18.13
N THR A 346 41.23 7.49 -17.85
CA THR A 346 42.28 8.36 -18.42
C THR A 346 43.58 8.16 -17.64
N GLY A 347 44.52 7.43 -18.25
CA GLY A 347 45.87 7.26 -17.70
C GLY A 347 46.70 8.55 -17.83
N GLN A 348 47.51 8.87 -16.81
CA GLN A 348 48.31 10.11 -16.78
C GLN A 348 49.43 10.16 -17.82
N GLU A 349 49.89 9.01 -18.34
CA GLU A 349 51.05 8.98 -19.29
C GLU A 349 50.82 8.30 -20.64
N ASN A 350 49.81 7.41 -20.79
CA ASN A 350 49.67 6.57 -21.97
C ASN A 350 48.25 6.49 -22.56
N GLY A 351 47.40 7.48 -22.37
CA GLY A 351 46.03 7.46 -22.92
C GLY A 351 45.02 6.69 -22.10
N TRP A 352 44.06 6.04 -22.75
CA TRP A 352 42.97 5.34 -22.11
C TRP A 352 43.38 3.95 -21.61
N LEU A 353 43.10 3.63 -20.34
CA LEU A 353 43.28 2.33 -19.75
C LEU A 353 41.94 1.63 -19.63
N TRP A 354 41.85 0.40 -20.15
CA TRP A 354 40.70 -0.45 -19.98
C TRP A 354 40.78 -1.17 -18.64
N VAL A 355 39.77 -0.95 -17.79
CA VAL A 355 39.65 -1.63 -16.49
C VAL A 355 38.40 -2.48 -16.46
N ASP A 356 38.52 -3.75 -16.12
CA ASP A 356 37.39 -4.64 -15.90
C ASP A 356 37.30 -4.96 -14.37
N PRO A 357 36.40 -4.29 -13.65
CA PRO A 357 36.26 -4.47 -12.19
C PRO A 357 35.93 -5.92 -11.78
N MET A 358 35.38 -6.71 -12.70
CA MET A 358 35.00 -8.09 -12.44
C MET A 358 36.16 -8.92 -11.92
N PHE A 359 37.37 -8.73 -12.46
CA PHE A 359 38.52 -9.54 -12.08
C PHE A 359 38.95 -9.25 -10.63
N GLU A 360 38.99 -8.01 -10.23
CA GLU A 360 39.38 -7.63 -8.87
C GLU A 360 38.34 -8.05 -7.83
N LEU A 361 37.06 -7.83 -8.11
CA LEU A 361 35.96 -8.28 -7.22
C LEU A 361 35.89 -9.80 -7.14
N TYR A 362 36.12 -10.51 -8.26
CA TYR A 362 36.15 -11.97 -8.25
C TYR A 362 37.31 -12.54 -7.44
N GLU A 363 38.52 -11.96 -7.54
CA GLU A 363 39.68 -12.40 -6.74
C GLU A 363 39.39 -12.34 -5.23
N HIS A 364 38.61 -11.36 -4.79
CA HIS A 364 38.18 -11.29 -3.40
C HIS A 364 37.07 -12.30 -3.10
N ALA A 365 36.03 -12.36 -3.93
CA ALA A 365 34.85 -13.19 -3.72
C ALA A 365 35.14 -14.70 -3.76
N LYS A 366 36.09 -15.15 -4.62
CA LYS A 366 36.36 -16.57 -4.85
C LYS A 366 36.79 -17.35 -3.62
N LYS A 367 37.18 -16.68 -2.55
CA LYS A 367 37.54 -17.32 -1.28
C LYS A 367 36.33 -18.00 -0.64
N ASN A 368 35.17 -17.40 -0.72
CA ASN A 368 33.95 -17.79 -0.03
C ASN A 368 32.77 -18.07 -0.97
N TYR A 369 32.85 -17.59 -2.22
CA TYR A 369 31.81 -17.73 -3.23
C TYR A 369 32.34 -18.39 -4.51
N ARG A 370 31.44 -19.11 -5.21
CA ARG A 370 31.68 -19.61 -6.57
C ARG A 370 30.78 -18.89 -7.56
N ILE A 371 31.21 -18.71 -8.78
CA ILE A 371 30.34 -18.21 -9.86
C ILE A 371 29.28 -19.27 -10.15
N GLU A 372 28.01 -18.95 -9.94
CA GLU A 372 26.87 -19.79 -10.28
C GLU A 372 26.43 -19.54 -11.72
N ALA A 373 26.33 -18.28 -12.12
CA ALA A 373 25.94 -17.86 -13.47
C ALA A 373 26.64 -16.56 -13.88
N ARG A 374 26.74 -16.32 -15.18
CA ARG A 374 27.20 -15.06 -15.78
C ARG A 374 26.27 -14.67 -16.90
N TYR A 375 25.72 -13.48 -16.81
CA TYR A 375 24.85 -12.90 -17.83
C TYR A 375 25.52 -11.73 -18.52
N VAL A 376 25.34 -11.62 -19.84
CA VAL A 376 25.85 -10.51 -20.64
C VAL A 376 24.66 -9.61 -20.99
N LEU A 377 24.78 -8.34 -20.66
CA LEU A 377 23.79 -7.30 -20.91
C LEU A 377 24.29 -6.37 -22.00
N PRO A 378 23.98 -6.61 -23.28
CA PRO A 378 24.43 -5.72 -24.35
C PRO A 378 23.71 -4.38 -24.23
N TYR A 379 24.47 -3.29 -24.15
CA TYR A 379 23.94 -1.94 -24.25
C TYR A 379 23.67 -1.60 -25.72
N SER A 380 22.51 -1.01 -26.03
CA SER A 380 22.27 -0.46 -27.36
C SER A 380 23.16 0.77 -27.59
N SER A 381 23.78 0.87 -28.76
CA SER A 381 24.77 1.88 -29.14
C SER A 381 24.28 3.34 -29.15
N GLN A 382 23.04 3.62 -28.77
CA GLN A 382 22.47 4.98 -28.78
C GLN A 382 22.87 5.87 -27.58
N GLN A 383 23.68 5.37 -26.65
CA GLN A 383 24.20 6.18 -25.53
C GLN A 383 25.63 6.68 -25.74
N TYR A 384 26.23 6.49 -26.91
CA TYR A 384 27.62 6.87 -27.23
C TYR A 384 27.73 7.92 -28.35
N THR A 385 26.70 8.76 -28.55
CA THR A 385 26.81 9.95 -29.43
C THR A 385 26.70 11.21 -28.62
#